data_56d2cc81c08a5c5887c2a0a9153629ba
#
_entry.id   56d2cc81c08a5c5887c2a0a9153629ba
#
_cell.length_a   1.000
_cell.length_b   1.000
_cell.length_c   1.000
_cell.angle_alpha   90.00
_cell.angle_beta   90.00
_cell.angle_gamma   90.00
#
_symmetry.space_group_name_H-M   'P 1'
#
loop_
_entity.id
_entity.type
_entity.pdbx_description
1 polymer ?
#
loop_
_entity_poly.entity_id
_entity_poly.type
_entity_poly.pdbx_seq_one_letter_code
_entity_poly.pdbx_strand_id
1 'polypeptide(L)'
;MICCVKEYSIEEVMEEQYKMSVETRILFTDLDGTLLNDHKEVTSGNQAAIDEALACGHKIVVCTGRPLASARVCAAKAGLDKEGCYVICFNGGQIYDPFHKKTIYGKTFSKEVAKPLFQEAMDRGLHIQSYSDTQVLSLKENRELLFYI
;
A
#
# COMPACT_ATOMS: atom_id res chain seq x y z
N MET A 1 30.52 -14.93 -29.39
CA MET A 1 29.28 -14.30 -28.85
C MET A 1 28.14 -14.77 -29.75
N ILE A 2 27.34 -15.76 -29.28
CA ILE A 2 26.21 -16.30 -30.07
C ILE A 2 25.04 -15.38 -29.77
N CYS A 3 24.68 -14.52 -30.73
CA CYS A 3 23.46 -13.72 -30.64
C CYS A 3 22.30 -14.64 -30.99
N CYS A 4 21.48 -14.99 -29.98
CA CYS A 4 20.27 -15.74 -30.19
C CYS A 4 19.23 -14.77 -30.77
N VAL A 5 18.99 -14.83 -32.08
CA VAL A 5 17.93 -14.05 -32.72
C VAL A 5 16.63 -14.78 -32.49
N LYS A 6 15.71 -14.18 -31.77
CA LYS A 6 14.34 -14.67 -31.60
C LYS A 6 13.50 -13.98 -32.67
N GLU A 7 12.76 -14.76 -33.47
CA GLU A 7 11.82 -14.20 -34.44
C GLU A 7 10.56 -13.72 -33.70
N TYR A 8 10.18 -12.49 -33.96
CA TYR A 8 8.98 -11.86 -33.42
C TYR A 8 8.05 -11.50 -34.59
N SER A 9 6.74 -11.58 -34.36
CA SER A 9 5.76 -11.03 -35.28
C SER A 9 5.83 -9.48 -35.30
N ILE A 10 5.32 -8.87 -36.37
CA ILE A 10 5.24 -7.39 -36.46
C ILE A 10 4.46 -6.82 -35.29
N GLU A 11 3.39 -7.50 -34.84
CA GLU A 11 2.55 -7.09 -33.73
C GLU A 11 3.34 -7.14 -32.40
N GLU A 12 4.10 -8.20 -32.15
CA GLU A 12 4.95 -8.33 -30.95
C GLU A 12 6.03 -7.24 -30.91
N VAL A 13 6.67 -6.94 -32.05
CA VAL A 13 7.69 -5.88 -32.13
C VAL A 13 7.07 -4.51 -31.89
N MET A 14 5.89 -4.24 -32.44
CA MET A 14 5.18 -2.97 -32.22
C MET A 14 4.68 -2.82 -30.79
N GLU A 15 4.21 -3.89 -30.15
CA GLU A 15 3.84 -3.90 -28.73
C GLU A 15 5.02 -3.64 -27.82
N GLU A 16 6.17 -4.27 -28.09
CA GLU A 16 7.39 -4.08 -27.30
C GLU A 16 7.98 -2.67 -27.52
N GLN A 17 7.91 -2.13 -28.74
CA GLN A 17 8.31 -0.77 -29.05
C GLN A 17 7.37 0.28 -28.42
N TYR A 18 6.08 0.01 -28.34
CA TYR A 18 5.11 0.85 -27.63
C TYR A 18 5.36 0.85 -26.12
N LYS A 19 5.61 -0.32 -25.51
CA LYS A 19 6.02 -0.44 -24.10
C LYS A 19 7.29 0.34 -23.77
N MET A 20 8.26 0.35 -24.68
CA MET A 20 9.52 1.10 -24.51
C MET A 20 9.36 2.61 -24.63
N SER A 21 8.27 3.10 -25.28
CA SER A 21 8.00 4.53 -25.49
C SER A 21 7.12 5.16 -24.41
N VAL A 22 6.48 4.37 -23.55
CA VAL A 22 5.59 4.86 -22.51
C VAL A 22 6.41 5.18 -21.25
N GLU A 23 6.48 6.47 -20.91
CA GLU A 23 7.05 6.91 -19.64
C GLU A 23 6.30 6.27 -18.47
N THR A 24 7.00 5.54 -17.61
CA THR A 24 6.40 4.92 -16.42
C THR A 24 5.88 6.02 -15.50
N ARG A 25 4.60 5.97 -15.20
CA ARG A 25 3.94 6.86 -14.24
C ARG A 25 3.58 6.12 -12.98
N ILE A 26 3.45 6.85 -11.89
CA ILE A 26 3.03 6.33 -10.59
C ILE A 26 1.76 7.05 -10.19
N LEU A 27 0.69 6.30 -9.97
CA LEU A 27 -0.54 6.80 -9.39
C LEU A 27 -0.52 6.56 -7.88
N PHE A 28 -0.64 7.63 -7.10
CA PHE A 28 -0.88 7.56 -5.66
C PHE A 28 -2.36 7.76 -5.38
N THR A 29 -2.96 6.85 -4.62
CA THR A 29 -4.38 6.91 -4.26
C THR A 29 -4.57 6.58 -2.79
N ASP A 30 -5.51 7.26 -2.13
CA ASP A 30 -6.00 6.85 -0.82
C ASP A 30 -7.00 5.69 -0.95
N LEU A 31 -7.22 4.97 0.13
CA LEU A 31 -8.18 3.85 0.19
C LEU A 31 -9.59 4.31 0.52
N ASP A 32 -9.76 4.85 1.72
CA ASP A 32 -11.06 5.05 2.32
C ASP A 32 -11.73 6.33 1.80
N GLY A 33 -12.86 6.18 1.10
CA GLY A 33 -13.57 7.31 0.49
C GLY A 33 -12.94 7.84 -0.81
N THR A 34 -11.93 7.15 -1.36
CA THR A 34 -11.27 7.48 -2.63
C THR A 34 -11.30 6.30 -3.58
N LEU A 35 -10.49 5.27 -3.33
CA LEU A 35 -10.44 4.07 -4.17
C LEU A 35 -11.58 3.10 -3.84
N LEU A 36 -11.92 2.98 -2.55
CA LEU A 36 -12.99 2.13 -2.05
C LEU A 36 -14.30 2.90 -2.00
N ASN A 37 -15.38 2.24 -2.45
CA ASN A 37 -16.75 2.70 -2.31
C ASN A 37 -17.25 2.54 -0.85
N ASP A 38 -18.52 2.89 -0.59
CA ASP A 38 -19.14 2.77 0.74
C ASP A 38 -19.25 1.31 1.24
N HIS A 39 -19.21 0.33 0.33
CA HIS A 39 -19.16 -1.09 0.64
C HIS A 39 -17.74 -1.62 0.88
N LYS A 40 -16.73 -0.73 0.89
CA LYS A 40 -15.31 -1.07 1.02
C LYS A 40 -14.78 -1.95 -0.10
N GLU A 41 -15.28 -1.74 -1.31
CA GLU A 41 -14.90 -2.45 -2.52
C GLU A 41 -14.38 -1.48 -3.58
N VAL A 42 -13.45 -1.95 -4.43
CA VAL A 42 -13.06 -1.24 -5.65
C VAL A 42 -14.14 -1.51 -6.71
N THR A 43 -14.62 -0.46 -7.36
CA THR A 43 -15.60 -0.61 -8.44
C THR A 43 -14.97 -1.31 -9.65
N SER A 44 -15.80 -1.99 -10.45
CA SER A 44 -15.32 -2.66 -11.66
C SER A 44 -14.64 -1.72 -12.65
N GLY A 45 -15.09 -0.47 -12.74
CA GLY A 45 -14.46 0.56 -13.57
C GLY A 45 -13.06 0.93 -13.07
N ASN A 46 -12.91 1.16 -11.75
CA ASN A 46 -11.61 1.44 -11.17
C ASN A 46 -10.66 0.25 -11.30
N GLN A 47 -11.18 -0.98 -11.14
CA GLN A 47 -10.38 -2.19 -11.30
C GLN A 47 -9.86 -2.34 -12.74
N ALA A 48 -10.71 -2.12 -13.74
CA ALA A 48 -10.30 -2.15 -15.14
C ALA A 48 -9.23 -1.10 -15.46
N ALA A 49 -9.40 0.13 -14.96
CA ALA A 49 -8.41 1.20 -15.14
C ALA A 49 -7.05 0.89 -14.47
N ILE A 50 -7.08 0.26 -13.27
CA ILE A 50 -5.86 -0.21 -12.59
C ILE A 50 -5.16 -1.28 -13.42
N ASP A 51 -5.90 -2.28 -13.91
CA ASP A 51 -5.35 -3.38 -14.69
C ASP A 51 -4.74 -2.87 -16.00
N GLU A 52 -5.39 -1.93 -16.68
CA GLU A 52 -4.87 -1.27 -17.88
C GLU A 52 -3.59 -0.47 -17.57
N ALA A 53 -3.58 0.32 -16.50
CA ALA A 53 -2.41 1.09 -16.10
C ALA A 53 -1.21 0.19 -15.79
N LEU A 54 -1.42 -0.93 -15.09
CA LEU A 54 -0.39 -1.92 -14.81
C LEU A 54 0.11 -2.61 -16.09
N ALA A 55 -0.78 -2.94 -17.02
CA ALA A 55 -0.42 -3.52 -18.31
C ALA A 55 0.44 -2.58 -19.15
N CYS A 56 0.21 -1.25 -19.05
CA CYS A 56 1.07 -0.23 -19.66
C CYS A 56 2.39 0.01 -18.91
N GLY A 57 2.70 -0.75 -17.86
CA GLY A 57 3.95 -0.61 -17.09
C GLY A 57 3.93 0.50 -16.04
N HIS A 58 2.78 1.13 -15.80
CA HIS A 58 2.60 2.11 -14.73
C HIS A 58 2.57 1.43 -13.35
N LYS A 59 2.66 2.22 -12.28
CA LYS A 59 2.67 1.72 -10.89
C LYS A 59 1.50 2.33 -10.12
N ILE A 60 0.94 1.53 -9.22
CA ILE A 60 -0.16 1.95 -8.34
C ILE A 60 0.33 1.92 -6.90
N VAL A 61 0.20 3.03 -6.20
CA VAL A 61 0.61 3.16 -4.81
C VAL A 61 -0.59 3.57 -3.96
N VAL A 62 -1.01 2.68 -3.09
CA VAL A 62 -2.02 2.98 -2.09
C VAL A 62 -1.39 3.70 -0.92
N CYS A 63 -1.96 4.84 -0.52
CA CYS A 63 -1.52 5.63 0.62
C CYS A 63 -2.61 5.60 1.69
N THR A 64 -2.30 5.12 2.90
CA THR A 64 -3.30 5.01 3.96
C THR A 64 -2.71 5.24 5.35
N GLY A 65 -3.53 5.74 6.27
CA GLY A 65 -3.19 5.78 7.71
C GLY A 65 -3.25 4.41 8.39
N ARG A 66 -3.84 3.41 7.76
CA ARG A 66 -4.02 2.08 8.31
C ARG A 66 -2.69 1.41 8.67
N PRO A 67 -2.68 0.55 9.73
CA PRO A 67 -1.56 -0.35 10.00
C PRO A 67 -1.35 -1.34 8.87
N LEU A 68 -0.12 -1.85 8.70
CA LEU A 68 0.24 -2.79 7.64
C LEU A 68 -0.68 -4.02 7.58
N ALA A 69 -1.01 -4.60 8.73
CA ALA A 69 -1.89 -5.79 8.81
C ALA A 69 -3.25 -5.53 8.14
N SER A 70 -3.89 -4.40 8.46
CA SER A 70 -5.17 -3.99 7.88
C SER A 70 -5.03 -3.55 6.42
N ALA A 71 -3.99 -2.76 6.11
CA ALA A 71 -3.73 -2.28 4.75
C ALA A 71 -3.51 -3.42 3.75
N ARG A 72 -2.77 -4.48 4.14
CA ARG A 72 -2.56 -5.68 3.31
C ARG A 72 -3.85 -6.41 2.99
N VAL A 73 -4.74 -6.57 3.98
CA VAL A 73 -6.03 -7.23 3.76
C VAL A 73 -6.89 -6.42 2.78
N CYS A 74 -6.93 -5.09 2.95
CA CYS A 74 -7.65 -4.22 2.03
C CYS A 74 -7.05 -4.24 0.62
N ALA A 75 -5.72 -4.17 0.49
CA ALA A 75 -5.05 -4.23 -0.80
C ALA A 75 -5.33 -5.55 -1.53
N ALA A 76 -5.25 -6.69 -0.83
CA ALA A 76 -5.55 -8.00 -1.42
C ALA A 76 -7.02 -8.11 -1.87
N LYS A 77 -7.98 -7.66 -1.04
CA LYS A 77 -9.40 -7.61 -1.42
C LYS A 77 -9.67 -6.70 -2.63
N ALA A 78 -8.87 -5.66 -2.77
CA ALA A 78 -8.93 -4.72 -3.88
C ALA A 78 -8.18 -5.20 -5.14
N GLY A 79 -7.60 -6.42 -5.12
CA GLY A 79 -6.81 -6.96 -6.23
C GLY A 79 -5.52 -6.19 -6.50
N LEU A 80 -4.95 -5.54 -5.47
CA LEU A 80 -3.73 -4.73 -5.52
C LEU A 80 -2.49 -5.46 -4.98
N ASP A 81 -2.55 -6.78 -4.87
CA ASP A 81 -1.42 -7.66 -4.54
C ASP A 81 -0.68 -8.18 -5.80
N LYS A 82 -0.69 -7.36 -6.84
CA LYS A 82 -0.07 -7.61 -8.16
C LYS A 82 1.28 -6.91 -8.26
N GLU A 83 2.09 -7.38 -9.21
CA GLU A 83 3.33 -6.69 -9.57
C GLU A 83 3.05 -5.25 -10.02
N GLY A 84 3.84 -4.31 -9.52
CA GLY A 84 3.66 -2.88 -9.80
C GLY A 84 2.74 -2.16 -8.82
N CYS A 85 2.13 -2.87 -7.85
CA CYS A 85 1.36 -2.27 -6.77
C CYS A 85 2.20 -2.16 -5.50
N TYR A 86 2.00 -1.06 -4.75
CA TYR A 86 2.70 -0.80 -3.47
C TYR A 86 1.72 -0.21 -2.46
N VAL A 87 2.04 -0.36 -1.18
CA VAL A 87 1.24 0.19 -0.08
C VAL A 87 2.13 1.06 0.80
N ILE A 88 1.76 2.33 0.96
CA ILE A 88 2.29 3.23 1.98
C ILE A 88 1.29 3.22 3.14
N CYS A 89 1.71 2.74 4.29
CA CYS A 89 0.88 2.62 5.50
C CYS A 89 1.46 3.43 6.67
N PHE A 90 0.72 3.50 7.78
CA PHE A 90 1.10 4.31 8.96
C PHE A 90 1.38 5.78 8.61
N ASN A 91 0.58 6.40 7.73
CA ASN A 91 0.78 7.78 7.25
C ASN A 91 2.21 8.04 6.72
N GLY A 92 2.78 7.09 5.98
CA GLY A 92 4.13 7.20 5.43
C GLY A 92 5.23 6.53 6.28
N GLY A 93 4.88 5.93 7.41
CA GLY A 93 5.85 5.25 8.28
C GLY A 93 6.43 3.97 7.69
N GLN A 94 5.72 3.34 6.74
CA GLN A 94 6.18 2.10 6.10
C GLN A 94 5.72 2.02 4.65
N ILE A 95 6.59 1.49 3.78
CA ILE A 95 6.27 1.14 2.38
C ILE A 95 6.42 -0.37 2.23
N TYR A 96 5.38 -1.00 1.73
CA TYR A 96 5.29 -2.44 1.57
C TYR A 96 5.01 -2.82 0.11
N ASP A 97 5.69 -3.85 -0.36
CA ASP A 97 5.45 -4.51 -1.64
C ASP A 97 4.58 -5.75 -1.40
N PRO A 98 3.29 -5.71 -1.76
CA PRO A 98 2.37 -6.82 -1.49
C PRO A 98 2.64 -8.04 -2.37
N PHE A 99 3.15 -7.84 -3.59
CA PHE A 99 3.47 -8.93 -4.51
C PHE A 99 4.68 -9.74 -4.01
N HIS A 100 5.80 -9.08 -3.69
CA HIS A 100 6.98 -9.75 -3.15
C HIS A 100 6.92 -9.97 -1.63
N LYS A 101 5.84 -9.54 -0.96
CA LYS A 101 5.59 -9.70 0.47
C LYS A 101 6.72 -9.17 1.35
N LYS A 102 7.28 -8.02 1.00
CA LYS A 102 8.42 -7.42 1.71
C LYS A 102 8.21 -5.95 2.04
N THR A 103 8.77 -5.50 3.15
CA THR A 103 8.91 -4.09 3.48
C THR A 103 10.07 -3.50 2.67
N ILE A 104 9.79 -2.42 1.92
CA ILE A 104 10.79 -1.66 1.15
C ILE A 104 11.41 -0.59 2.03
N TYR A 105 10.58 0.05 2.86
CA TYR A 105 10.98 1.13 3.76
C TYR A 105 10.19 1.02 5.05
N GLY A 106 10.81 1.33 6.18
CA GLY A 106 10.14 1.43 7.47
C GLY A 106 10.91 2.34 8.41
N LYS A 107 10.19 3.21 9.10
CA LYS A 107 10.73 4.08 10.14
C LYS A 107 9.87 3.99 11.38
N THR A 108 10.47 3.64 12.49
CA THR A 108 9.83 3.51 13.80
C THR A 108 10.47 4.45 14.80
N PHE A 109 9.76 4.76 15.86
CA PHE A 109 10.34 5.41 17.04
C PHE A 109 11.07 4.40 17.91
N SER A 110 12.18 4.81 18.49
CA SER A 110 12.84 4.00 19.53
C SER A 110 12.01 3.99 20.81
N LYS A 111 12.26 3.00 21.67
CA LYS A 111 11.59 2.91 22.98
C LYS A 111 11.84 4.13 23.86
N GLU A 112 13.03 4.72 23.74
CA GLU A 112 13.45 5.91 24.49
C GLU A 112 12.62 7.13 24.12
N VAL A 113 12.20 7.24 22.85
CA VAL A 113 11.32 8.30 22.35
C VAL A 113 9.86 7.99 22.66
N ALA A 114 9.43 6.75 22.47
CA ALA A 114 8.03 6.37 22.65
C ALA A 114 7.60 6.43 24.13
N LYS A 115 8.44 5.96 25.04
CA LYS A 115 8.11 5.84 26.47
C LYS A 115 7.67 7.16 27.13
N PRO A 116 8.37 8.28 27.00
CA PRO A 116 7.92 9.56 27.56
C PRO A 116 6.63 10.08 26.89
N LEU A 117 6.40 9.81 25.60
CA LEU A 117 5.15 10.20 24.95
C LEU A 117 3.95 9.43 25.51
N PHE A 118 4.12 8.12 25.76
CA PHE A 118 3.08 7.34 26.42
C PHE A 118 2.80 7.81 27.85
N GLN A 119 3.84 8.15 28.62
CA GLN A 119 3.67 8.68 29.97
C GLN A 119 2.93 10.01 29.96
N GLU A 120 3.31 10.95 29.11
CA GLU A 120 2.67 12.27 28.99
C GLU A 120 1.20 12.14 28.58
N ALA A 121 0.88 11.23 27.66
CA ALA A 121 -0.50 10.96 27.27
C ALA A 121 -1.32 10.40 28.43
N MET A 122 -0.76 9.48 29.22
CA MET A 122 -1.42 8.95 30.42
C MET A 122 -1.69 10.05 31.45
N ASP A 123 -0.70 10.88 31.74
CA ASP A 123 -0.79 11.95 32.73
C ASP A 123 -1.87 12.99 32.36
N ARG A 124 -2.08 13.19 31.08
CA ARG A 124 -3.13 14.07 30.52
C ARG A 124 -4.47 13.38 30.26
N GLY A 125 -4.58 12.10 30.48
CA GLY A 125 -5.79 11.32 30.20
C GLY A 125 -6.12 11.22 28.70
N LEU A 126 -5.12 11.35 27.82
CA LEU A 126 -5.28 11.24 26.39
C LEU A 126 -5.19 9.77 25.94
N HIS A 127 -5.91 9.46 24.85
CA HIS A 127 -5.74 8.19 24.17
C HIS A 127 -4.39 8.15 23.46
N ILE A 128 -3.68 7.05 23.63
CA ILE A 128 -2.44 6.75 22.89
C ILE A 128 -2.40 5.27 22.55
N GLN A 129 -1.98 4.98 21.34
CA GLN A 129 -1.81 3.60 20.86
C GLN A 129 -0.54 3.46 20.03
N SER A 130 -0.05 2.25 19.95
CA SER A 130 1.05 1.82 19.09
C SER A 130 0.66 0.57 18.34
N TYR A 131 1.54 0.10 17.50
CA TYR A 131 1.27 -1.05 16.65
C TYR A 131 2.45 -2.02 16.71
N SER A 132 2.15 -3.31 16.74
CA SER A 132 3.05 -4.38 16.32
C SER A 132 2.75 -4.77 14.87
N ASP A 133 3.45 -5.74 14.33
CA ASP A 133 3.19 -6.25 12.97
C ASP A 133 1.77 -6.81 12.78
N THR A 134 1.11 -7.20 13.87
CA THR A 134 -0.18 -7.90 13.83
C THR A 134 -1.26 -7.32 14.75
N GLN A 135 -0.90 -6.42 15.67
CA GLN A 135 -1.80 -5.97 16.73
C GLN A 135 -1.75 -4.45 16.94
N VAL A 136 -2.87 -3.89 17.38
CA VAL A 136 -2.93 -2.56 17.98
C VAL A 136 -2.64 -2.71 19.46
N LEU A 137 -1.70 -1.92 19.97
CA LEU A 137 -1.29 -1.91 21.36
C LEU A 137 -1.80 -0.64 22.03
N SER A 138 -2.70 -0.78 22.99
CA SER A 138 -3.27 0.33 23.76
C SER A 138 -3.22 0.04 25.24
N LEU A 139 -3.11 1.10 26.05
CA LEU A 139 -3.09 1.00 27.51
C LEU A 139 -4.49 0.77 28.10
N LYS A 140 -5.54 1.22 27.39
CA LYS A 140 -6.93 1.06 27.80
C LYS A 140 -7.80 0.78 26.58
N GLU A 141 -8.77 -0.08 26.77
CA GLU A 141 -9.87 -0.22 25.81
C GLU A 141 -10.81 0.98 25.99
N ASN A 142 -11.02 1.74 24.93
CA ASN A 142 -11.89 2.90 24.90
C ASN A 142 -12.53 3.06 23.52
N ARG A 143 -13.42 4.05 23.40
CA ARG A 143 -14.18 4.29 22.17
C ARG A 143 -13.27 4.61 20.98
N GLU A 144 -12.17 5.32 21.21
CA GLU A 144 -11.21 5.69 20.16
C GLU A 144 -10.51 4.45 19.58
N LEU A 145 -10.18 3.46 20.42
CA LEU A 145 -9.59 2.20 19.96
C LEU A 145 -10.55 1.42 19.05
N LEU A 146 -11.85 1.44 19.34
CA LEU A 146 -12.87 0.70 18.56
C LEU A 146 -13.00 1.17 17.10
N PHE A 147 -12.49 2.36 16.75
CA PHE A 147 -12.42 2.80 15.36
C PHE A 147 -11.29 2.14 14.56
N TYR A 148 -10.32 1.47 15.22
CA TYR A 148 -9.12 0.92 14.59
C TYR A 148 -9.08 -0.61 14.58
N ILE A 149 -10.00 -1.27 15.25
CA ILE A 149 -10.12 -2.73 15.29
C ILE A 149 -11.41 -3.18 14.61
#